data_96c7feeae1514a2e9ce102555179533b
#
_entry.id   96c7feeae1514a2e9ce102555179533b
#
_cell.length_a   1.000
_cell.length_b   1.000
_cell.length_c   1.000
_cell.angle_alpha   90.00
_cell.angle_beta   90.00
_cell.angle_gamma   90.00
#
_symmetry.space_group_name_H-M   'P 1'
#
loop_
_entity.id
_entity.type
_entity.pdbx_description
1 polymer ?
#
loop_
_entity_poly.entity_id
_entity_poly.type
_entity_poly.pdbx_seq_one_letter_code
_entity_poly.pdbx_strand_id
1 'polypeptide(L)'
;MTITSTAITVLRAGALTTIQDWPGRIGYWKVGVPPSGPMDDLSFRLANIAVGNPASAAGLEVTMAGPALRFDDTAVVAVTGAPAPVTIDGKPVPQWVPLTVDAGSVLDVGAVGSLGMRVYVAVAGGIDAEEYLGSRSTFTMGRFGGKDGRRLEDGDRLSATSLPEVRTRRRILFDEQPAFSNAWQLGVTVGPHGAPEFFTPEDIDDLFATAYEVHFNSDRTGVRLIGPQPRWARTDGGEAGLHPSNIHDNAYSVGALDFTGDTPILLGPCLLYTSPSPRDRTR
;
A
#
# COMPACT_ATOMS: atom_id res chain seq x y z
N MET A 1 23.02 -27.32 4.00
CA MET A 1 21.79 -27.19 3.15
C MET A 1 22.03 -26.04 2.20
N THR A 2 22.02 -26.30 0.90
CA THR A 2 22.16 -25.24 -0.10
C THR A 2 20.84 -24.47 -0.14
N ILE A 3 20.87 -23.18 0.22
CA ILE A 3 19.74 -22.29 0.07
C ILE A 3 19.57 -22.09 -1.44
N THR A 4 18.53 -22.68 -2.02
CA THR A 4 18.21 -22.48 -3.43
C THR A 4 17.39 -21.19 -3.52
N SER A 5 17.91 -20.19 -4.21
CA SER A 5 17.14 -18.97 -4.51
C SER A 5 16.64 -19.05 -5.95
N THR A 6 15.39 -18.68 -6.15
CA THR A 6 14.80 -18.54 -7.49
C THR A 6 15.04 -17.13 -7.98
N ALA A 7 15.66 -16.98 -9.15
CA ALA A 7 15.82 -15.70 -9.79
C ALA A 7 14.56 -15.34 -10.60
N ILE A 8 14.19 -14.07 -10.55
CA ILE A 8 13.00 -13.53 -11.21
C ILE A 8 13.42 -12.30 -12.02
N THR A 9 13.12 -12.31 -13.32
CA THR A 9 13.36 -11.17 -14.21
C THR A 9 12.06 -10.40 -14.44
N VAL A 10 12.09 -9.11 -14.21
CA VAL A 10 10.96 -8.21 -14.52
C VAL A 10 10.99 -7.90 -16.02
N LEU A 11 10.11 -8.52 -16.79
CA LEU A 11 9.99 -8.26 -18.24
C LEU A 11 9.21 -6.96 -18.52
N ARG A 12 8.23 -6.68 -17.68
CA ARG A 12 7.43 -5.46 -17.64
C ARG A 12 7.14 -5.16 -16.18
N ALA A 13 7.42 -3.95 -15.72
CA ALA A 13 7.24 -3.56 -14.32
C ALA A 13 5.79 -3.18 -13.97
N GLY A 14 4.96 -2.88 -14.96
CA GLY A 14 3.62 -2.34 -14.76
C GLY A 14 3.64 -0.83 -14.43
N ALA A 15 2.50 -0.31 -13.99
CA ALA A 15 2.37 1.12 -13.71
C ALA A 15 3.15 1.55 -12.46
N LEU A 16 2.96 0.82 -11.38
CA LEU A 16 3.68 1.01 -10.12
C LEU A 16 3.72 -0.32 -9.36
N THR A 17 4.88 -0.96 -9.36
CA THR A 17 5.14 -2.19 -8.59
C THR A 17 6.28 -1.94 -7.62
N THR A 18 6.06 -2.26 -6.34
CA THR A 18 7.05 -2.09 -5.27
C THR A 18 7.13 -3.33 -4.41
N ILE A 19 8.29 -3.55 -3.79
CA ILE A 19 8.45 -4.58 -2.76
C ILE A 19 7.90 -4.02 -1.45
N GLN A 20 7.06 -4.78 -0.79
CA GLN A 20 6.51 -4.45 0.52
C GLN A 20 6.60 -5.66 1.45
N ASP A 21 6.63 -5.42 2.75
CA ASP A 21 6.51 -6.43 3.79
C ASP A 21 5.51 -5.95 4.86
N TRP A 22 4.99 -6.87 5.64
CA TRP A 22 4.05 -6.53 6.71
C TRP A 22 4.72 -6.74 8.09
N PRO A 23 4.53 -5.82 9.03
CA PRO A 23 3.69 -4.63 9.02
C PRO A 23 4.37 -3.37 8.45
N GLY A 24 5.52 -3.50 7.81
CA GLY A 24 6.34 -2.39 7.37
C GLY A 24 7.30 -1.90 8.47
N ARG A 25 7.79 -0.70 8.34
CA ARG A 25 8.86 -0.10 9.15
C ARG A 25 8.30 0.59 10.40
N ILE A 26 8.05 -0.17 11.45
CA ILE A 26 7.42 0.31 12.68
C ILE A 26 8.47 0.96 13.62
N GLY A 27 8.05 2.00 14.34
CA GLY A 27 8.82 2.59 15.45
C GLY A 27 9.64 3.83 15.07
N TYR A 28 9.66 4.22 13.80
CA TYR A 28 10.46 5.34 13.30
C TYR A 28 9.65 6.58 12.94
N TRP A 29 8.35 6.56 13.14
CA TRP A 29 7.49 7.68 12.79
C TRP A 29 7.88 8.96 13.52
N LYS A 30 8.26 8.86 14.80
CA LYS A 30 8.74 9.99 15.60
C LYS A 30 9.98 10.72 15.04
N VAL A 31 10.69 10.12 14.11
CA VAL A 31 11.82 10.73 13.39
C VAL A 31 11.52 10.97 11.92
N GLY A 32 10.24 11.01 11.55
CA GLY A 32 9.78 11.34 10.21
C GLY A 32 9.85 10.19 9.19
N VAL A 33 10.08 8.94 9.63
CA VAL A 33 10.10 7.79 8.73
C VAL A 33 8.79 7.01 8.86
N PRO A 34 7.94 7.01 7.83
CA PRO A 34 6.65 6.32 7.87
C PRO A 34 6.83 4.80 7.77
N PRO A 35 5.81 4.02 8.23
CA PRO A 35 5.90 2.57 8.20
C PRO A 35 5.99 1.97 6.80
N SER A 36 5.42 2.61 5.78
CA SER A 36 5.22 1.95 4.47
C SER A 36 4.39 0.65 4.63
N GLY A 37 4.81 -0.45 4.04
CA GLY A 37 4.04 -1.69 4.07
C GLY A 37 2.91 -1.71 3.03
N PRO A 38 2.11 -2.78 2.94
CA PRO A 38 1.04 -2.88 1.97
C PRO A 38 -0.14 -1.96 2.31
N MET A 39 -0.81 -1.40 1.28
CA MET A 39 -2.01 -0.57 1.46
C MET A 39 -3.24 -1.40 1.89
N ASP A 40 -3.40 -2.59 1.30
CA ASP A 40 -4.37 -3.60 1.71
C ASP A 40 -3.59 -4.75 2.35
N ASP A 41 -3.40 -4.64 3.66
CA ASP A 41 -2.61 -5.59 4.43
C ASP A 41 -3.26 -6.97 4.50
N LEU A 42 -4.60 -7.05 4.45
CA LEU A 42 -5.32 -8.31 4.45
C LEU A 42 -5.02 -9.12 3.19
N SER A 43 -5.23 -8.53 2.01
CA SER A 43 -4.93 -9.20 0.75
C SER A 43 -3.45 -9.61 0.64
N PHE A 44 -2.54 -8.74 1.06
CA PHE A 44 -1.10 -9.02 1.07
C PHE A 44 -0.74 -10.22 1.95
N ARG A 45 -1.23 -10.24 3.19
CA ARG A 45 -0.98 -11.33 4.14
C ARG A 45 -1.57 -12.65 3.66
N LEU A 46 -2.76 -12.61 3.06
CA LEU A 46 -3.42 -13.79 2.48
C LEU A 46 -2.64 -14.35 1.28
N ALA A 47 -2.02 -13.49 0.44
CA ALA A 47 -1.12 -13.95 -0.62
C ALA A 47 0.06 -14.77 -0.05
N ASN A 48 0.70 -14.25 0.99
CA ASN A 48 1.79 -14.94 1.67
C ASN A 48 1.34 -16.27 2.30
N ILE A 49 0.20 -16.27 2.98
CA ILE A 49 -0.37 -17.49 3.56
C ILE A 49 -0.69 -18.52 2.48
N ALA A 50 -1.21 -18.11 1.33
CA ALA A 50 -1.54 -19.03 0.22
C ALA A 50 -0.31 -19.82 -0.25
N VAL A 51 0.86 -19.19 -0.34
CA VAL A 51 2.11 -19.86 -0.76
C VAL A 51 2.88 -20.52 0.39
N GLY A 52 2.38 -20.45 1.62
CA GLY A 52 3.01 -21.04 2.81
C GLY A 52 4.10 -20.16 3.43
N ASN A 53 4.14 -18.88 3.13
CA ASN A 53 5.02 -17.91 3.78
C ASN A 53 4.49 -17.49 5.15
N PRO A 54 5.35 -16.94 6.04
CA PRO A 54 4.88 -16.05 7.10
C PRO A 54 4.12 -14.86 6.49
N ALA A 55 3.08 -14.38 7.19
CA ALA A 55 2.30 -13.23 6.72
C ALA A 55 3.14 -11.96 6.51
N SER A 56 4.29 -11.89 7.19
CA SER A 56 5.25 -10.77 7.14
C SER A 56 6.27 -10.85 6.00
N ALA A 57 6.31 -11.96 5.24
CA ALA A 57 7.30 -12.10 4.18
C ALA A 57 7.14 -11.01 3.11
N ALA A 58 8.27 -10.57 2.56
CA ALA A 58 8.23 -9.57 1.50
C ALA A 58 7.61 -10.14 0.21
N GLY A 59 6.80 -9.31 -0.44
CA GLY A 59 6.11 -9.59 -1.69
C GLY A 59 5.97 -8.33 -2.53
N LEU A 60 5.25 -8.40 -3.63
CA LEU A 60 5.03 -7.26 -4.50
C LEU A 60 3.64 -6.65 -4.26
N GLU A 61 3.60 -5.34 -4.12
CA GLU A 61 2.39 -4.54 -4.25
C GLU A 61 2.36 -3.90 -5.63
N VAL A 62 1.28 -4.11 -6.33
CA VAL A 62 1.02 -3.63 -7.69
C VAL A 62 -0.13 -2.62 -7.65
N THR A 63 0.03 -1.49 -8.30
CA THR A 63 -1.02 -0.48 -8.45
C THR A 63 -1.45 -0.39 -9.91
N MET A 64 -2.75 -0.50 -10.17
CA MET A 64 -3.43 -0.36 -11.46
C MET A 64 -3.07 -1.43 -12.50
N ALA A 65 -1.85 -1.46 -13.00
CA ALA A 65 -1.39 -2.40 -14.02
C ALA A 65 -0.15 -3.15 -13.55
N GLY A 66 -0.17 -4.46 -13.66
CA GLY A 66 0.81 -5.33 -13.05
C GLY A 66 2.01 -5.67 -13.91
N PRO A 67 2.98 -6.36 -13.30
CA PRO A 67 4.19 -6.80 -13.95
C PRO A 67 4.00 -8.08 -14.77
N ALA A 68 4.92 -8.29 -15.71
CA ALA A 68 5.23 -9.60 -16.28
C ALA A 68 6.57 -10.07 -15.72
N LEU A 69 6.56 -11.22 -15.06
CA LEU A 69 7.68 -11.77 -14.30
C LEU A 69 8.09 -13.13 -14.88
N ARG A 70 9.33 -13.27 -15.34
CA ARG A 70 9.88 -14.56 -15.75
C ARG A 70 10.66 -15.18 -14.61
N PHE A 71 10.39 -16.44 -14.34
CA PHE A 71 11.04 -17.23 -13.31
C PHE A 71 12.13 -18.12 -13.93
N ASP A 72 13.35 -18.03 -13.42
CA ASP A 72 14.47 -18.86 -13.95
C ASP A 72 14.38 -20.30 -13.43
N ASP A 73 13.73 -20.54 -12.28
CA ASP A 73 13.46 -21.85 -11.68
C ASP A 73 11.97 -22.01 -11.38
N THR A 74 11.53 -23.25 -11.18
CA THR A 74 10.14 -23.52 -10.76
C THR A 74 9.85 -22.89 -9.41
N ALA A 75 8.80 -22.09 -9.35
CA ALA A 75 8.36 -21.36 -8.17
C ALA A 75 6.88 -21.59 -7.87
N VAL A 76 6.48 -21.29 -6.64
CA VAL A 76 5.07 -21.22 -6.28
C VAL A 76 4.74 -19.77 -5.94
N VAL A 77 3.67 -19.28 -6.55
CA VAL A 77 3.22 -17.90 -6.40
C VAL A 77 1.74 -17.86 -6.00
N ALA A 78 1.30 -16.75 -5.45
CA ALA A 78 -0.12 -16.43 -5.32
C ALA A 78 -0.35 -14.98 -5.70
N VAL A 79 -1.46 -14.73 -6.36
CA VAL A 79 -1.92 -13.39 -6.72
C VAL A 79 -3.23 -13.13 -6.01
N THR A 80 -3.33 -12.02 -5.28
CA THR A 80 -4.51 -11.62 -4.50
C THR A 80 -4.82 -10.14 -4.69
N GLY A 81 -5.84 -9.61 -4.02
CA GLY A 81 -6.24 -8.21 -4.12
C GLY A 81 -7.33 -7.98 -5.16
N ALA A 82 -7.34 -6.80 -5.75
CA ALA A 82 -8.34 -6.41 -6.73
C ALA A 82 -8.45 -7.39 -7.90
N PRO A 83 -9.65 -7.61 -8.45
CA PRO A 83 -9.82 -8.47 -9.63
C PRO A 83 -9.00 -7.97 -10.81
N ALA A 84 -8.11 -8.81 -11.30
CA ALA A 84 -7.26 -8.56 -12.46
C ALA A 84 -7.08 -9.83 -13.30
N PRO A 85 -6.90 -9.73 -14.61
CA PRO A 85 -6.49 -10.86 -15.43
C PRO A 85 -5.09 -11.33 -15.01
N VAL A 86 -4.94 -12.61 -14.72
CA VAL A 86 -3.65 -13.24 -14.42
C VAL A 86 -3.43 -14.39 -15.38
N THR A 87 -2.25 -14.48 -15.99
CA THR A 87 -1.89 -15.57 -16.87
C THR A 87 -0.52 -16.15 -16.54
N ILE A 88 -0.32 -17.43 -16.84
CA ILE A 88 1.00 -18.07 -16.93
C ILE A 88 1.17 -18.52 -18.38
N ASP A 89 2.19 -18.01 -19.06
CA ASP A 89 2.47 -18.23 -20.49
C ASP A 89 1.22 -17.98 -21.36
N GLY A 90 0.50 -16.87 -21.06
CA GLY A 90 -0.72 -16.47 -21.77
C GLY A 90 -1.97 -17.29 -21.42
N LYS A 91 -1.88 -18.32 -20.60
CA LYS A 91 -3.03 -19.12 -20.15
C LYS A 91 -3.64 -18.52 -18.88
N PRO A 92 -4.94 -18.20 -18.85
CA PRO A 92 -5.60 -17.67 -17.67
C PRO A 92 -5.48 -18.60 -16.45
N VAL A 93 -5.17 -18.00 -15.29
CA VAL A 93 -5.10 -18.69 -14.01
C VAL A 93 -5.89 -17.93 -12.94
N PRO A 94 -6.42 -18.62 -11.92
CA PRO A 94 -7.22 -17.96 -10.89
C PRO A 94 -6.34 -17.19 -9.89
N GLN A 95 -6.89 -16.12 -9.31
CA GLN A 95 -6.36 -15.47 -8.10
C GLN A 95 -6.71 -16.28 -6.84
N TRP A 96 -6.10 -15.94 -5.71
CA TRP A 96 -6.36 -16.46 -4.36
C TRP A 96 -6.03 -17.93 -4.15
N VAL A 97 -5.23 -18.49 -5.02
CA VAL A 97 -4.75 -19.88 -4.93
C VAL A 97 -3.24 -19.93 -5.13
N PRO A 98 -2.55 -20.93 -4.55
CA PRO A 98 -1.16 -21.19 -4.91
C PRO A 98 -1.08 -21.73 -6.34
N LEU A 99 -0.20 -21.15 -7.14
CA LEU A 99 0.05 -21.48 -8.54
C LEU A 99 1.49 -21.93 -8.71
N THR A 100 1.73 -23.00 -9.43
CA THR A 100 3.09 -23.37 -9.85
C THR A 100 3.44 -22.65 -11.15
N VAL A 101 4.57 -21.97 -11.17
CA VAL A 101 5.18 -21.35 -12.35
C VAL A 101 6.42 -22.15 -12.65
N ASP A 102 6.46 -22.82 -13.80
CA ASP A 102 7.60 -23.64 -14.21
C ASP A 102 8.81 -22.79 -14.58
N ALA A 103 10.00 -23.40 -14.54
CA ALA A 103 11.24 -22.72 -14.94
C ALA A 103 11.13 -22.17 -16.37
N GLY A 104 11.51 -20.93 -16.58
CA GLY A 104 11.41 -20.19 -17.85
C GLY A 104 10.04 -19.59 -18.14
N SER A 105 8.99 -19.96 -17.40
CA SER A 105 7.62 -19.45 -17.60
C SER A 105 7.44 -18.02 -17.11
N VAL A 106 6.44 -17.34 -17.63
CA VAL A 106 6.09 -15.95 -17.37
C VAL A 106 4.75 -15.86 -16.67
N LEU A 107 4.75 -15.34 -15.44
CA LEU A 107 3.54 -14.84 -14.77
C LEU A 107 3.27 -13.41 -15.25
N ASP A 108 2.11 -13.19 -15.82
CA ASP A 108 1.65 -11.86 -16.24
C ASP A 108 0.43 -11.44 -15.43
N VAL A 109 0.55 -10.29 -14.75
CA VAL A 109 -0.55 -9.65 -14.03
C VAL A 109 -1.03 -8.48 -14.88
N GLY A 110 -2.26 -8.56 -15.36
CA GLY A 110 -2.86 -7.53 -16.20
C GLY A 110 -3.28 -6.27 -15.42
N ALA A 111 -4.02 -5.43 -16.11
CA ALA A 111 -4.59 -4.24 -15.50
C ALA A 111 -5.79 -4.60 -14.60
N VAL A 112 -5.90 -3.90 -13.47
CA VAL A 112 -7.07 -3.96 -12.60
C VAL A 112 -8.29 -3.45 -13.35
N GLY A 113 -9.43 -4.11 -13.16
CA GLY A 113 -10.70 -3.70 -13.74
C GLY A 113 -11.32 -2.49 -13.05
N SER A 114 -12.64 -2.50 -12.95
CA SER A 114 -13.41 -1.40 -12.32
C SER A 114 -13.48 -1.45 -10.80
N LEU A 115 -12.98 -2.52 -10.17
CA LEU A 115 -13.06 -2.73 -8.72
C LEU A 115 -11.66 -2.77 -8.09
N GLY A 116 -11.44 -1.93 -7.12
CA GLY A 116 -10.17 -1.86 -6.41
C GLY A 116 -9.04 -1.22 -7.23
N MET A 117 -7.84 -1.17 -6.66
CA MET A 117 -6.67 -0.55 -7.30
C MET A 117 -5.38 -1.36 -7.16
N ARG A 118 -5.36 -2.31 -6.23
CA ARG A 118 -4.11 -2.99 -5.86
C ARG A 118 -4.22 -4.49 -5.95
N VAL A 119 -3.14 -5.08 -6.47
CA VAL A 119 -2.93 -6.51 -6.57
C VAL A 119 -1.63 -6.84 -5.84
N TYR A 120 -1.58 -8.00 -5.24
CA TYR A 120 -0.41 -8.48 -4.50
C TYR A 120 0.09 -9.78 -5.10
N VAL A 121 1.43 -9.89 -5.23
CA VAL A 121 2.09 -11.12 -5.69
C VAL A 121 3.02 -11.60 -4.59
N ALA A 122 2.73 -12.76 -4.03
CA ALA A 122 3.61 -13.48 -3.13
C ALA A 122 4.33 -14.60 -3.88
N VAL A 123 5.61 -14.77 -3.58
CA VAL A 123 6.43 -15.89 -4.05
C VAL A 123 6.81 -16.73 -2.85
N ALA A 124 6.71 -18.05 -2.95
CA ALA A 124 7.13 -18.95 -1.87
C ALA A 124 8.61 -18.68 -1.50
N GLY A 125 8.86 -18.44 -0.22
CA GLY A 125 10.15 -18.01 0.28
C GLY A 125 10.25 -16.51 0.54
N GLY A 126 9.36 -15.71 -0.05
CA GLY A 126 9.40 -14.25 0.01
C GLY A 126 10.42 -13.63 -0.95
N ILE A 127 10.19 -12.41 -1.35
CA ILE A 127 11.13 -11.63 -2.16
C ILE A 127 12.32 -11.22 -1.27
N ASP A 128 13.51 -11.54 -1.74
CA ASP A 128 14.73 -11.10 -1.07
C ASP A 128 15.03 -9.65 -1.42
N ALA A 129 15.13 -8.81 -0.40
CA ALA A 129 15.43 -7.41 -0.51
C ALA A 129 16.18 -6.96 0.75
N GLU A 130 16.94 -5.89 0.62
CA GLU A 130 17.66 -5.32 1.74
C GLU A 130 16.70 -4.92 2.87
N GLU A 131 17.00 -5.35 4.07
CA GLU A 131 16.32 -4.93 5.27
C GLU A 131 16.89 -3.61 5.76
N TYR A 132 16.07 -2.57 5.79
CA TYR A 132 16.44 -1.25 6.28
C TYR A 132 15.49 -0.81 7.39
N LEU A 133 16.03 -0.54 8.56
CA LEU A 133 15.27 -0.19 9.77
C LEU A 133 14.19 -1.24 10.11
N GLY A 134 14.52 -2.52 9.99
CA GLY A 134 13.64 -3.63 10.35
C GLY A 134 12.53 -3.94 9.33
N SER A 135 12.61 -3.43 8.10
CA SER A 135 11.63 -3.69 7.05
C SER A 135 12.27 -3.71 5.67
N ARG A 136 11.69 -4.52 4.76
CA ARG A 136 12.03 -4.57 3.34
C ARG A 136 11.11 -3.68 2.48
N SER A 137 10.18 -2.97 3.10
CA SER A 137 9.22 -2.12 2.38
C SER A 137 9.89 -0.96 1.68
N THR A 138 9.51 -0.73 0.43
CA THR A 138 9.91 0.43 -0.36
C THR A 138 9.25 1.70 0.17
N PHE A 139 10.05 2.73 0.40
CA PHE A 139 9.59 4.09 0.62
C PHE A 139 10.15 5.00 -0.47
N THR A 140 9.36 5.25 -1.49
CA THR A 140 9.80 5.93 -2.72
C THR A 140 10.18 7.40 -2.50
N MET A 141 9.51 8.11 -1.58
CA MET A 141 9.83 9.51 -1.27
C MET A 141 11.20 9.63 -0.57
N GLY A 142 11.51 8.70 0.35
CA GLY A 142 12.79 8.64 1.03
C GLY A 142 13.89 7.92 0.25
N ARG A 143 13.54 7.23 -0.85
CA ARG A 143 14.45 6.46 -1.71
C ARG A 143 15.24 5.39 -0.96
N PHE A 144 14.55 4.58 -0.14
CA PHE A 144 15.15 3.44 0.56
C PHE A 144 14.16 2.26 0.70
N GLY A 145 14.71 1.10 1.04
CA GLY A 145 13.98 -0.17 1.12
C GLY A 145 13.62 -0.76 -0.25
N GLY A 146 13.14 -1.97 -0.25
CA GLY A 146 12.74 -2.69 -1.46
C GLY A 146 13.85 -2.85 -2.48
N LYS A 147 13.58 -2.47 -3.72
CA LYS A 147 14.57 -2.41 -4.81
C LYS A 147 15.07 -0.98 -4.95
N ASP A 148 16.20 -0.67 -4.32
CA ASP A 148 16.89 0.63 -4.42
C ASP A 148 15.98 1.83 -4.06
N GLY A 149 15.00 1.66 -3.17
CA GLY A 149 14.07 2.71 -2.76
C GLY A 149 13.13 3.22 -3.84
N ARG A 150 12.96 2.48 -4.95
CA ARG A 150 12.16 2.86 -6.10
C ARG A 150 11.14 1.78 -6.48
N ARG A 151 10.24 2.13 -7.40
CA ARG A 151 9.42 1.13 -8.09
C ARG A 151 10.31 0.20 -8.92
N LEU A 152 9.81 -0.98 -9.23
CA LEU A 152 10.45 -1.86 -10.19
C LEU A 152 10.48 -1.23 -11.59
N GLU A 153 11.48 -1.60 -12.34
CA GLU A 153 11.69 -1.22 -13.74
C GLU A 153 11.88 -2.46 -14.61
N ASP A 154 11.63 -2.30 -15.91
CA ASP A 154 11.86 -3.36 -16.88
C ASP A 154 13.34 -3.77 -16.87
N GLY A 155 13.61 -5.07 -16.80
CA GLY A 155 14.94 -5.61 -16.69
C GLY A 155 15.44 -5.81 -15.25
N ASP A 156 14.74 -5.36 -14.23
CA ASP A 156 15.12 -5.63 -12.83
C ASP A 156 15.20 -7.13 -12.57
N ARG A 157 16.18 -7.51 -11.76
CA ARG A 157 16.31 -8.88 -11.25
C ARG A 157 16.00 -8.90 -9.77
N LEU A 158 15.11 -9.81 -9.41
CA LEU A 158 14.73 -10.11 -8.04
C LEU A 158 15.15 -11.55 -7.73
N SER A 159 15.20 -11.87 -6.46
CA SER A 159 15.33 -13.24 -5.99
C SER A 159 14.29 -13.55 -4.92
N ALA A 160 13.88 -14.80 -4.86
CA ALA A 160 13.08 -15.33 -3.76
C ALA A 160 13.87 -16.42 -3.06
N THR A 161 13.94 -16.36 -1.74
CA THR A 161 14.70 -17.32 -0.94
C THR A 161 13.86 -18.57 -0.70
N SER A 162 14.42 -19.76 -0.92
CA SER A 162 13.76 -21.00 -0.54
C SER A 162 13.66 -21.09 0.98
N LEU A 163 12.45 -21.20 1.52
CA LEU A 163 12.24 -21.42 2.95
C LEU A 163 12.62 -22.86 3.32
N PRO A 164 13.34 -23.05 4.44
CA PRO A 164 13.71 -24.40 4.92
C PRO A 164 12.50 -25.22 5.39
N GLU A 165 11.40 -24.57 5.76
CA GLU A 165 10.14 -25.20 6.15
C GLU A 165 9.03 -24.76 5.21
N VAL A 166 8.53 -25.69 4.41
CA VAL A 166 7.31 -25.45 3.60
C VAL A 166 6.10 -25.56 4.52
N ARG A 167 5.57 -24.43 4.94
CA ARG A 167 4.23 -24.40 5.57
C ARG A 167 3.21 -24.89 4.58
N THR A 168 2.07 -25.38 5.09
CA THR A 168 0.98 -25.85 4.22
C THR A 168 0.49 -24.73 3.32
N ARG A 169 0.62 -24.93 2.01
CA ARG A 169 0.03 -24.07 0.98
C ARG A 169 -1.46 -24.32 0.92
N ARG A 170 -2.26 -23.28 0.74
CA ARG A 170 -3.70 -23.42 0.66
C ARG A 170 -4.37 -22.37 -0.22
N ARG A 171 -5.48 -22.74 -0.80
CA ARG A 171 -6.41 -21.76 -1.38
C ARG A 171 -6.96 -20.86 -0.28
N ILE A 172 -7.13 -19.57 -0.56
CA ILE A 172 -7.89 -18.65 0.27
C ILE A 172 -9.36 -18.80 -0.11
N LEU A 173 -10.19 -19.13 0.87
CA LEU A 173 -11.61 -19.35 0.65
C LEU A 173 -12.31 -18.00 0.37
N PHE A 174 -13.44 -18.05 -0.31
CA PHE A 174 -14.16 -16.85 -0.72
C PHE A 174 -14.61 -15.98 0.46
N ASP A 175 -14.97 -16.57 1.56
CA ASP A 175 -15.38 -15.92 2.80
C ASP A 175 -14.20 -15.30 3.59
N GLU A 176 -12.96 -15.69 3.26
CA GLU A 176 -11.74 -15.07 3.79
C GLU A 176 -11.27 -13.86 2.97
N GLN A 177 -11.78 -13.71 1.73
CA GLN A 177 -11.36 -12.65 0.81
C GLN A 177 -12.08 -11.35 1.14
N PRO A 178 -11.42 -10.18 1.05
CA PRO A 178 -12.11 -8.91 1.18
C PRO A 178 -13.11 -8.72 0.04
N ALA A 179 -14.27 -8.16 0.36
CA ALA A 179 -15.23 -7.75 -0.67
C ALA A 179 -14.75 -6.46 -1.34
N PHE A 180 -14.70 -6.46 -2.67
CA PHE A 180 -14.37 -5.27 -3.45
C PHE A 180 -15.65 -4.58 -3.93
N SER A 181 -15.72 -3.26 -3.76
CA SER A 181 -16.86 -2.44 -4.12
C SER A 181 -16.39 -1.07 -4.64
N ASN A 182 -17.24 -0.40 -5.40
CA ASN A 182 -17.04 1.01 -5.80
C ASN A 182 -17.68 2.00 -4.81
N ALA A 183 -18.37 1.50 -3.80
CA ALA A 183 -18.98 2.30 -2.73
C ALA A 183 -18.63 1.68 -1.38
N TRP A 184 -18.08 2.49 -0.49
CA TRP A 184 -17.63 2.07 0.84
C TRP A 184 -18.32 2.90 1.90
N GLN A 185 -18.73 2.26 2.97
CA GLN A 185 -19.19 2.93 4.17
C GLN A 185 -18.12 2.78 5.25
N LEU A 186 -17.53 3.90 5.66
CA LEU A 186 -16.47 3.93 6.65
C LEU A 186 -17.04 4.43 7.98
N GLY A 187 -16.80 3.70 9.05
CA GLY A 187 -17.05 4.19 10.41
C GLY A 187 -15.93 5.15 10.81
N VAL A 188 -16.29 6.38 11.19
CA VAL A 188 -15.34 7.40 11.64
C VAL A 188 -15.79 8.00 12.96
N THR A 189 -14.84 8.54 13.73
CA THR A 189 -15.07 9.30 14.96
C THR A 189 -14.58 10.71 14.77
N VAL A 190 -15.20 11.67 15.47
CA VAL A 190 -14.70 13.05 15.47
C VAL A 190 -13.35 13.09 16.17
N GLY A 191 -12.37 13.70 15.50
CA GLY A 191 -11.02 13.87 16.03
C GLY A 191 -10.88 15.09 16.96
N PRO A 192 -9.68 15.31 17.51
CA PRO A 192 -9.43 16.39 18.48
C PRO A 192 -9.60 17.79 17.88
N HIS A 193 -9.41 17.97 16.58
CA HIS A 193 -9.55 19.24 15.88
C HIS A 193 -10.89 19.29 15.12
N GLY A 194 -11.97 18.93 15.80
CA GLY A 194 -13.34 18.94 15.27
C GLY A 194 -14.07 20.27 15.52
N ALA A 195 -15.40 20.17 15.64
CA ALA A 195 -16.25 21.29 16.05
C ALA A 195 -16.23 21.44 17.58
N PRO A 196 -16.43 22.67 18.12
CA PRO A 196 -16.70 23.92 17.40
C PRO A 196 -15.44 24.75 17.08
N GLU A 197 -14.23 24.26 17.37
CA GLU A 197 -13.02 25.06 17.32
C GLU A 197 -12.49 25.27 15.88
N PHE A 198 -12.46 24.19 15.09
CA PHE A 198 -11.97 24.22 13.72
C PHE A 198 -13.10 24.23 12.69
N PHE A 199 -14.08 23.38 12.90
CA PHE A 199 -15.23 23.20 12.04
C PHE A 199 -16.50 23.69 12.73
N THR A 200 -17.50 24.08 11.93
CA THR A 200 -18.85 24.29 12.46
C THR A 200 -19.51 22.95 12.78
N PRO A 201 -20.51 22.90 13.69
CA PRO A 201 -21.28 21.66 13.89
C PRO A 201 -21.92 21.17 12.59
N GLU A 202 -22.36 22.07 11.73
CA GLU A 202 -22.97 21.76 10.44
C GLU A 202 -21.95 21.13 9.46
N ASP A 203 -20.67 21.47 9.55
CA ASP A 203 -19.63 20.81 8.73
C ASP A 203 -19.44 19.34 9.13
N ILE A 204 -19.55 19.05 10.43
CA ILE A 204 -19.49 17.68 10.93
C ILE A 204 -20.71 16.87 10.47
N ASP A 205 -21.90 17.47 10.56
CA ASP A 205 -23.14 16.84 10.10
C ASP A 205 -23.09 16.58 8.58
N ASP A 206 -22.62 17.54 7.79
CA ASP A 206 -22.45 17.40 6.34
C ASP A 206 -21.41 16.31 6.00
N LEU A 207 -20.32 16.22 6.74
CA LEU A 207 -19.30 15.18 6.56
C LEU A 207 -19.90 13.77 6.71
N PHE A 208 -20.73 13.55 7.71
CA PHE A 208 -21.37 12.27 7.96
C PHE A 208 -22.52 11.95 7.00
N ALA A 209 -23.20 12.98 6.50
CA ALA A 209 -24.39 12.83 5.65
C ALA A 209 -24.08 12.72 4.15
N THR A 210 -22.87 13.09 3.72
CA THR A 210 -22.52 13.22 2.30
C THR A 210 -21.62 12.09 1.83
N ALA A 211 -21.88 11.61 0.61
CA ALA A 211 -20.95 10.70 -0.07
C ALA A 211 -19.80 11.49 -0.72
N TYR A 212 -18.59 11.02 -0.53
CA TYR A 212 -17.38 11.60 -1.11
C TYR A 212 -16.87 10.71 -2.25
N GLU A 213 -16.29 11.33 -3.28
CA GLU A 213 -15.65 10.62 -4.38
C GLU A 213 -14.13 10.58 -4.16
N VAL A 214 -13.51 9.47 -4.49
CA VAL A 214 -12.05 9.33 -4.43
C VAL A 214 -11.41 10.08 -5.60
N HIS A 215 -10.57 11.06 -5.29
CA HIS A 215 -9.84 11.83 -6.30
C HIS A 215 -8.76 10.96 -6.98
N PHE A 216 -8.56 11.13 -8.29
CA PHE A 216 -7.61 10.33 -9.07
C PHE A 216 -6.14 10.50 -8.62
N ASN A 217 -5.77 11.62 -8.01
CA ASN A 217 -4.45 11.87 -7.42
C ASN A 217 -4.29 11.28 -6.00
N SER A 218 -5.00 10.20 -5.71
CA SER A 218 -4.84 9.46 -4.46
C SER A 218 -3.69 8.47 -4.57
N ASP A 219 -2.88 8.38 -3.50
CA ASP A 219 -1.74 7.48 -3.43
C ASP A 219 -1.54 6.86 -2.04
N ARG A 220 -0.37 6.30 -1.81
CA ARG A 220 0.01 5.68 -0.52
C ARG A 220 0.19 6.69 0.61
N THR A 221 0.40 7.96 0.29
CA THR A 221 0.52 9.06 1.26
C THR A 221 -0.85 9.42 1.83
N GLY A 222 -1.86 9.47 0.95
CA GLY A 222 -3.23 9.74 1.36
C GLY A 222 -4.23 9.61 0.22
N VAL A 223 -5.44 9.24 0.60
CA VAL A 223 -6.59 9.17 -0.31
C VAL A 223 -7.33 10.49 -0.25
N ARG A 224 -7.19 11.29 -1.30
CA ARG A 224 -7.90 12.58 -1.44
C ARG A 224 -9.36 12.35 -1.78
N LEU A 225 -10.22 13.14 -1.19
CA LEU A 225 -11.66 13.04 -1.39
C LEU A 225 -12.21 14.31 -2.03
N ILE A 226 -13.21 14.15 -2.89
CA ILE A 226 -13.99 15.22 -3.50
C ILE A 226 -15.35 15.25 -2.82
N GLY A 227 -15.72 16.39 -2.26
CA GLY A 227 -16.97 16.57 -1.55
C GLY A 227 -17.20 18.03 -1.16
N PRO A 228 -18.14 18.30 -0.25
CA PRO A 228 -18.42 19.66 0.22
C PRO A 228 -17.19 20.30 0.85
N GLN A 229 -17.03 21.60 0.61
CA GLN A 229 -16.02 22.42 1.29
C GLN A 229 -16.53 22.81 2.68
N PRO A 230 -15.67 22.77 3.71
CA PRO A 230 -16.02 23.23 5.04
C PRO A 230 -16.31 24.73 5.07
N ARG A 231 -17.25 25.14 5.94
CA ARG A 231 -17.52 26.58 6.22
C ARG A 231 -16.48 27.17 7.16
N TRP A 232 -15.80 26.31 7.91
CA TRP A 232 -14.82 26.61 8.95
C TRP A 232 -15.39 27.49 10.10
N ALA A 233 -15.10 27.12 11.34
CA ALA A 233 -15.47 27.91 12.52
C ALA A 233 -14.50 29.08 12.75
N ARG A 234 -13.30 29.01 12.19
CA ARG A 234 -12.25 30.03 12.27
C ARG A 234 -11.93 30.62 10.90
N THR A 235 -11.42 31.85 10.88
CA THR A 235 -11.16 32.60 9.63
C THR A 235 -9.79 32.34 9.04
N ASP A 236 -8.85 31.85 9.85
CA ASP A 236 -7.47 31.58 9.45
C ASP A 236 -6.83 30.50 10.35
N GLY A 237 -5.59 30.13 10.07
CA GLY A 237 -4.79 29.18 10.86
C GLY A 237 -4.03 29.80 12.05
N GLY A 238 -4.26 31.07 12.37
CA GLY A 238 -3.50 31.79 13.39
C GLY A 238 -2.01 31.84 13.05
N GLU A 239 -1.16 31.49 14.01
CA GLU A 239 0.30 31.43 13.79
C GLU A 239 0.75 30.39 12.78
N ALA A 240 -0.08 29.40 12.45
CA ALA A 240 0.25 28.33 11.51
C ALA A 240 0.06 28.72 10.04
N GLY A 241 -0.57 29.84 9.76
CA GLY A 241 -0.74 30.37 8.40
C GLY A 241 -2.14 30.89 8.11
N LEU A 242 -2.36 31.27 6.85
CA LEU A 242 -3.55 32.03 6.46
C LEU A 242 -4.80 31.18 6.25
N HIS A 243 -4.66 29.85 6.04
CA HIS A 243 -5.83 29.01 5.79
C HIS A 243 -6.36 28.39 7.09
N PRO A 244 -7.70 28.31 7.30
CA PRO A 244 -8.27 27.73 8.51
C PRO A 244 -7.84 26.28 8.81
N SER A 245 -7.50 25.46 7.79
CA SER A 245 -6.99 24.10 7.98
C SER A 245 -5.61 24.02 8.61
N ASN A 246 -4.84 25.13 8.57
CA ASN A 246 -3.45 25.10 9.05
C ASN A 246 -3.40 25.00 10.58
N ILE A 247 -2.59 24.07 11.08
CA ILE A 247 -2.29 23.88 12.50
C ILE A 247 -0.80 23.66 12.67
N HIS A 248 -0.25 24.06 13.82
CA HIS A 248 1.13 23.75 14.17
C HIS A 248 1.23 22.32 14.68
N ASP A 249 2.26 21.60 14.22
CA ASP A 249 2.76 20.33 14.76
C ASP A 249 1.66 19.40 15.31
N ASN A 250 0.88 18.82 14.40
CA ASN A 250 -0.13 17.85 14.76
C ASN A 250 0.39 16.41 14.64
N ALA A 251 -0.02 15.57 15.58
CA ALA A 251 0.21 14.13 15.49
C ALA A 251 -0.73 13.51 14.46
N TYR A 252 -0.16 12.91 13.43
CA TYR A 252 -0.91 12.16 12.43
C TYR A 252 -1.03 10.69 12.80
N SER A 253 -2.07 10.03 12.32
CA SER A 253 -2.19 8.58 12.35
C SER A 253 -2.70 8.04 11.01
N VAL A 254 -2.32 6.82 10.66
CA VAL A 254 -2.89 6.14 9.49
C VAL A 254 -4.40 6.02 9.66
N GLY A 255 -5.14 6.39 8.61
CA GLY A 255 -6.61 6.40 8.62
C GLY A 255 -7.24 7.65 9.24
N ALA A 256 -6.46 8.60 9.73
CA ALA A 256 -7.01 9.90 10.12
C ALA A 256 -7.51 10.65 8.88
N LEU A 257 -8.64 11.34 9.02
CA LEU A 257 -9.12 12.29 8.02
C LEU A 257 -8.58 13.66 8.36
N ASP A 258 -7.70 14.16 7.52
CA ASP A 258 -7.08 15.48 7.60
C ASP A 258 -7.61 16.38 6.49
N PHE A 259 -7.53 17.73 6.68
CA PHE A 259 -7.89 18.70 5.66
C PHE A 259 -6.67 19.50 5.25
N THR A 260 -6.27 19.37 4.00
CA THR A 260 -5.24 20.21 3.39
C THR A 260 -5.94 21.26 2.52
N GLY A 261 -6.02 22.50 3.01
CA GLY A 261 -6.97 23.48 2.48
C GLY A 261 -8.38 22.94 2.70
N ASP A 262 -9.24 23.05 1.69
CA ASP A 262 -10.61 22.54 1.73
C ASP A 262 -10.74 21.07 1.30
N THR A 263 -9.62 20.38 1.06
CA THR A 263 -9.63 19.00 0.56
C THR A 263 -9.45 18.01 1.70
N PRO A 264 -10.43 17.14 1.98
CA PRO A 264 -10.28 16.04 2.94
C PRO A 264 -9.36 14.94 2.38
N ILE A 265 -8.45 14.44 3.21
CA ILE A 265 -7.48 13.41 2.86
C ILE A 265 -7.45 12.34 3.95
N LEU A 266 -7.76 11.09 3.58
CA LEU A 266 -7.54 9.94 4.45
C LEU A 266 -6.04 9.58 4.42
N LEU A 267 -5.37 9.68 5.55
CA LEU A 267 -3.93 9.53 5.65
C LEU A 267 -3.49 8.07 5.51
N GLY A 268 -2.52 7.85 4.64
CA GLY A 268 -2.00 6.52 4.30
C GLY A 268 -0.71 6.14 5.03
N PRO A 269 -0.21 4.91 4.85
CA PRO A 269 0.96 4.38 5.58
C PRO A 269 2.30 4.98 5.13
N CYS A 270 2.32 5.80 4.09
CA CYS A 270 3.52 6.51 3.61
C CYS A 270 3.51 8.01 3.93
N LEU A 271 2.58 8.47 4.77
CA LEU A 271 2.57 9.85 5.19
C LEU A 271 3.74 10.13 6.14
N LEU A 272 4.44 11.24 5.91
CA LEU A 272 5.45 11.76 6.83
C LEU A 272 4.75 12.33 8.08
N TYR A 273 5.31 12.02 9.26
CA TYR A 273 4.72 12.40 10.56
C TYR A 273 4.76 13.92 10.82
N THR A 274 5.77 14.60 10.28
CA THR A 274 5.95 16.04 10.45
C THR A 274 6.37 16.67 9.14
N SER A 275 5.72 17.78 8.76
CA SER A 275 6.40 18.74 7.88
C SER A 275 7.49 19.40 8.73
N PRO A 276 8.75 19.48 8.26
CA PRO A 276 9.77 20.21 8.98
C PRO A 276 9.28 21.65 9.16
N SER A 277 9.12 22.07 10.42
CA SER A 277 8.79 23.46 10.73
C SER A 277 9.88 24.35 10.15
N PRO A 278 9.56 25.53 9.59
CA PRO A 278 10.58 26.50 9.19
C PRO A 278 11.55 26.86 10.31
N ARG A 279 11.16 26.65 11.57
CA ARG A 279 12.01 26.83 12.77
C ARG A 279 13.07 25.75 12.95
N ASP A 280 12.86 24.55 12.39
CA ASP A 280 13.83 23.44 12.50
C ASP A 280 15.05 23.62 11.58
N ARG A 281 15.01 24.58 10.65
CA ARG A 281 16.14 24.93 9.77
C ARG A 281 17.19 25.86 10.41
N THR A 282 16.96 26.28 11.64
CA THR A 282 17.84 27.25 12.34
C THR A 282 18.56 26.68 13.56
N ARG A 283 18.66 25.36 13.68
CA ARG A 283 19.47 24.70 14.72
C ARG A 283 20.55 23.79 14.14
#